data_ea3fda3f94624bce5900587c742dbe3b
#
_entry.id   ea3fda3f94624bce5900587c742dbe3b
#
_cell.length_a   1.000
_cell.length_b   1.000
_cell.length_c   1.000
_cell.angle_alpha   90.00
_cell.angle_beta   90.00
_cell.angle_gamma   90.00
#
_symmetry.space_group_name_H-M   'P 1'
#
loop_
_entity.id
_entity.type
_entity.pdbx_description
1 polymer ?
#
loop_
_entity_poly.entity_id
_entity_poly.type
_entity_poly.pdbx_seq_one_letter_code
_entity_poly.pdbx_strand_id
1 'polypeptide(L)'
;MTGPHRIVVGEGVQALAFAAGALDFTVLVDRSLDIGPLSWRGTKVGWESSTGFRHPAGHDPHVDEGRGFNRLFSGFLVTGGLEHIRQPKDGHPLHGSLPFTPAKLTGSGEADGALFCEGEVSQAGFRLKRRIEAPVGGNSLTITDMVENLTATPQHQASLYHFNIGRPTLADGTVVKQGTERRLGPLRVPDPTMTSESAGFLGPASCTVETPTCTITFTWDAATLPHLQLWHRLNADPPVLSIEPCTSERLPGGLSGEEPILAPGETRRYRLQVSFTKSS
;
A
#
# COMPACT_ATOMS: atom_id res chain seq x y z
N MET A 1 -6.46 18.43 -20.29
CA MET A 1 -5.10 18.22 -19.77
C MET A 1 -4.92 16.71 -19.70
N THR A 2 -4.00 16.20 -20.49
CA THR A 2 -3.78 14.77 -20.72
C THR A 2 -2.57 14.28 -19.93
N GLY A 3 -2.57 14.38 -18.61
CA GLY A 3 -1.47 13.89 -17.79
C GLY A 3 -1.69 14.14 -16.30
N PRO A 4 -0.91 13.48 -15.43
CA PRO A 4 -0.93 13.74 -14.01
C PRO A 4 -0.55 15.19 -13.71
N HIS A 5 -1.24 15.83 -12.79
CA HIS A 5 -0.97 17.23 -12.42
C HIS A 5 -0.68 17.37 -10.93
N ARG A 6 0.16 18.35 -10.59
CA ARG A 6 0.56 18.62 -9.20
C ARG A 6 -0.61 19.20 -8.41
N ILE A 7 -0.80 18.68 -7.22
CA ILE A 7 -1.75 19.15 -6.22
C ILE A 7 -1.12 19.10 -4.83
N VAL A 8 -1.82 19.66 -3.86
CA VAL A 8 -1.51 19.51 -2.43
C VAL A 8 -2.71 18.88 -1.74
N VAL A 9 -2.46 17.91 -0.88
CA VAL A 9 -3.52 17.25 -0.10
C VAL A 9 -3.26 17.36 1.39
N GLY A 10 -4.34 17.34 2.18
CA GLY A 10 -4.27 17.38 3.65
C GLY A 10 -3.40 18.52 4.18
N GLU A 11 -2.49 18.22 5.09
CA GLU A 11 -1.60 19.17 5.74
C GLU A 11 -0.37 19.52 4.88
N GLY A 12 -0.54 19.85 3.61
CA GLY A 12 0.55 20.34 2.75
C GLY A 12 1.33 19.24 2.01
N VAL A 13 0.82 18.00 1.94
CA VAL A 13 1.48 16.88 1.24
C VAL A 13 1.49 17.13 -0.26
N GLN A 14 2.67 17.19 -0.87
CA GLN A 14 2.83 17.30 -2.32
C GLN A 14 2.42 16.01 -3.01
N ALA A 15 1.62 16.12 -4.06
CA ALA A 15 1.03 14.96 -4.71
C ALA A 15 0.82 15.17 -6.21
N LEU A 16 0.56 14.08 -6.92
CA LEU A 16 0.12 14.06 -8.32
C LEU A 16 -1.28 13.46 -8.40
N ALA A 17 -2.22 14.18 -9.01
CA ALA A 17 -3.56 13.68 -9.30
C ALA A 17 -3.59 13.00 -10.67
N PHE A 18 -4.22 11.83 -10.73
CA PHE A 18 -4.44 11.01 -11.91
C PHE A 18 -5.93 10.89 -12.19
N ALA A 19 -6.33 11.12 -13.45
CA ALA A 19 -7.66 10.87 -13.96
C ALA A 19 -7.55 9.92 -15.17
N ALA A 20 -7.54 8.62 -14.90
CA ALA A 20 -7.28 7.57 -15.90
C ALA A 20 -8.58 6.92 -16.44
N GLY A 21 -9.68 7.65 -16.48
CA GLY A 21 -10.97 7.18 -16.94
C GLY A 21 -11.86 6.68 -15.81
N ALA A 22 -11.93 5.37 -15.54
CA ALA A 22 -12.72 4.85 -14.42
C ALA A 22 -12.03 5.04 -13.06
N LEU A 23 -10.71 5.28 -13.04
CA LEU A 23 -9.92 5.49 -11.85
C LEU A 23 -9.47 6.93 -11.73
N ASP A 24 -9.78 7.54 -10.58
CA ASP A 24 -9.20 8.78 -10.11
C ASP A 24 -8.40 8.48 -8.84
N PHE A 25 -7.11 8.82 -8.83
CA PHE A 25 -6.27 8.58 -7.65
C PHE A 25 -5.17 9.63 -7.51
N THR A 26 -4.58 9.67 -6.33
CA THR A 26 -3.54 10.63 -5.99
C THR A 26 -2.29 9.89 -5.51
N VAL A 27 -1.13 10.24 -6.08
CA VAL A 27 0.17 9.72 -5.66
C VAL A 27 0.87 10.75 -4.78
N LEU A 28 1.22 10.35 -3.56
CA LEU A 28 1.78 11.21 -2.51
C LEU A 28 3.31 11.28 -2.63
N VAL A 29 3.83 12.37 -3.22
CA VAL A 29 5.27 12.53 -3.48
C VAL A 29 6.07 12.56 -2.17
N ASP A 30 5.56 13.27 -1.15
CA ASP A 30 6.22 13.38 0.15
C ASP A 30 6.16 12.10 0.99
N ARG A 31 5.45 11.05 0.52
CA ARG A 31 5.27 9.77 1.19
C ARG A 31 5.64 8.61 0.26
N SER A 32 6.88 8.60 -0.22
CA SER A 32 7.47 7.51 -1.03
C SER A 32 6.65 7.10 -2.26
N LEU A 33 5.88 8.02 -2.86
CA LEU A 33 4.92 7.74 -3.93
C LEU A 33 3.83 6.73 -3.50
N ASP A 34 3.39 6.75 -2.26
CA ASP A 34 2.20 6.03 -1.82
C ASP A 34 0.93 6.54 -2.51
N ILE A 35 -0.14 5.75 -2.51
CA ILE A 35 -1.41 6.15 -3.11
C ILE A 35 -2.35 6.63 -2.01
N GLY A 36 -2.69 7.91 -2.05
CA GLY A 36 -3.61 8.58 -1.13
C GLY A 36 -5.08 8.29 -1.46
N PRO A 37 -5.89 9.32 -1.72
CA PRO A 37 -7.25 9.14 -2.20
C PRO A 37 -7.30 8.31 -3.48
N LEU A 38 -8.25 7.37 -3.54
CA LEU A 38 -8.56 6.62 -4.74
C LEU A 38 -10.07 6.42 -4.83
N SER A 39 -10.63 6.68 -6.01
CA SER A 39 -12.02 6.38 -6.34
C SER A 39 -12.13 5.60 -7.66
N TRP A 40 -13.16 4.78 -7.76
CA TRP A 40 -13.51 4.06 -8.97
C TRP A 40 -14.93 4.42 -9.39
N ARG A 41 -15.07 4.97 -10.62
CA ARG A 41 -16.34 5.50 -11.16
C ARG A 41 -17.02 6.50 -10.20
N GLY A 42 -16.20 7.37 -9.59
CA GLY A 42 -16.67 8.39 -8.63
C GLY A 42 -16.98 7.85 -7.23
N THR A 43 -16.92 6.52 -7.00
CA THR A 43 -17.11 5.95 -5.66
C THR A 43 -15.75 5.84 -4.95
N LYS A 44 -15.63 6.41 -3.76
CA LYS A 44 -14.43 6.33 -2.92
C LYS A 44 -14.14 4.88 -2.54
N VAL A 45 -12.89 4.46 -2.74
CA VAL A 45 -12.38 3.13 -2.39
C VAL A 45 -11.30 3.23 -1.31
N GLY A 46 -10.32 4.11 -1.53
CA GLY A 46 -9.20 4.30 -0.62
C GLY A 46 -9.65 4.75 0.76
N TRP A 47 -9.12 4.06 1.78
CA TRP A 47 -9.38 4.46 3.16
C TRP A 47 -8.66 5.76 3.50
N GLU A 48 -9.33 6.59 4.27
CA GLU A 48 -8.77 7.80 4.84
C GLU A 48 -9.07 7.80 6.33
N SER A 49 -8.01 7.94 7.13
CA SER A 49 -8.14 7.99 8.58
C SER A 49 -8.84 9.28 9.04
N SER A 50 -9.30 9.29 10.29
CA SER A 50 -9.88 10.50 10.89
C SER A 50 -8.89 11.67 10.98
N THR A 51 -7.58 11.41 10.87
CA THR A 51 -6.54 12.45 10.86
C THR A 51 -6.20 12.97 9.47
N GLY A 52 -6.76 12.36 8.41
CA GLY A 52 -6.51 12.73 7.02
C GLY A 52 -5.08 12.45 6.55
N PHE A 53 -4.58 13.27 5.62
CA PHE A 53 -3.23 13.17 5.08
C PHE A 53 -2.31 14.18 5.74
N ARG A 54 -1.40 13.71 6.59
CA ARG A 54 -0.40 14.51 7.27
C ARG A 54 0.92 14.49 6.52
N HIS A 55 1.60 15.65 6.53
CA HIS A 55 2.95 15.75 5.97
C HIS A 55 3.96 15.02 6.87
N PRO A 56 4.86 14.17 6.35
CA PRO A 56 5.79 13.39 7.18
C PRO A 56 6.84 14.24 7.89
N ALA A 57 7.18 15.43 7.38
CA ALA A 57 8.12 16.33 8.03
C ALA A 57 7.59 16.74 9.43
N GLY A 58 8.43 16.53 10.44
CA GLY A 58 8.07 16.78 11.83
C GLY A 58 7.40 15.61 12.55
N HIS A 59 7.18 14.48 11.87
CA HIS A 59 6.72 13.24 12.49
C HIS A 59 7.88 12.24 12.62
N ASP A 60 8.22 11.90 13.85
CA ASP A 60 9.23 10.89 14.15
C ASP A 60 8.58 9.50 14.16
N PRO A 61 9.06 8.54 13.36
CA PRO A 61 8.55 7.16 13.37
C PRO A 61 8.75 6.44 14.71
N HIS A 62 9.72 6.89 15.55
CA HIS A 62 10.07 6.24 16.80
C HIS A 62 9.21 6.68 18.01
N VAL A 63 8.38 7.71 17.89
CA VAL A 63 7.44 8.08 18.97
C VAL A 63 6.43 6.95 19.23
N ASP A 64 5.73 7.02 20.36
CA ASP A 64 4.71 6.04 20.75
C ASP A 64 5.28 4.60 20.77
N GLU A 65 6.46 4.44 21.35
CA GLU A 65 7.18 3.14 21.40
C GLU A 65 7.45 2.56 20.01
N GLY A 66 7.85 3.41 19.06
CA GLY A 66 8.10 3.03 17.67
C GLY A 66 6.84 2.91 16.81
N ARG A 67 5.69 3.43 17.25
CA ARG A 67 4.42 3.38 16.52
C ARG A 67 4.01 4.71 15.90
N GLY A 68 4.96 5.61 15.66
CA GLY A 68 4.72 6.89 14.99
C GLY A 68 4.02 6.77 13.64
N PHE A 69 4.15 5.62 12.95
CA PHE A 69 3.42 5.25 11.74
C PHE A 69 1.90 5.51 11.86
N ASN A 70 1.30 5.19 13.01
CA ASN A 70 -0.15 5.36 13.23
C ASN A 70 -0.61 6.82 13.10
N ARG A 71 0.27 7.78 13.27
CA ARG A 71 -0.04 9.22 13.13
C ARG A 71 -0.16 9.66 11.70
N LEU A 72 0.46 8.93 10.75
CA LEU A 72 0.46 9.22 9.31
C LEU A 72 -0.38 8.22 8.51
N PHE A 73 -0.78 7.11 9.12
CA PHE A 73 -1.45 6.02 8.43
C PHE A 73 -2.79 6.47 7.84
N SER A 74 -2.80 6.68 6.54
CA SER A 74 -3.96 7.08 5.73
C SER A 74 -3.60 6.93 4.26
N GLY A 75 -4.53 6.46 3.43
CA GLY A 75 -4.37 6.28 1.99
C GLY A 75 -4.76 4.89 1.50
N PHE A 76 -4.95 4.76 0.19
CA PHE A 76 -5.25 3.48 -0.46
C PHE A 76 -4.05 2.52 -0.39
N LEU A 77 -2.83 3.02 -0.62
CA LEU A 77 -1.60 2.27 -0.44
C LEU A 77 -0.67 3.02 0.51
N VAL A 78 -0.17 2.32 1.52
CA VAL A 78 0.96 2.73 2.34
C VAL A 78 2.00 1.62 2.29
N THR A 79 3.23 1.94 1.87
CA THR A 79 4.29 0.94 1.70
C THR A 79 5.20 0.92 2.93
N GLY A 80 5.22 -0.22 3.63
CA GLY A 80 6.19 -0.48 4.71
C GLY A 80 7.53 -1.01 4.17
N GLY A 81 8.60 -0.72 4.88
CA GLY A 81 9.97 -1.14 4.54
C GLY A 81 10.94 0.04 4.64
N LEU A 82 12.12 -0.03 4.05
CA LEU A 82 12.78 -1.14 3.32
C LEU A 82 13.59 -2.05 4.25
N GLU A 83 13.91 -1.53 5.44
CA GLU A 83 14.72 -2.17 6.49
C GLU A 83 13.91 -3.04 7.44
N HIS A 84 12.62 -2.76 7.55
CA HIS A 84 11.73 -3.44 8.50
C HIS A 84 10.25 -3.33 8.11
N ILE A 85 9.47 -4.36 8.43
CA ILE A 85 8.00 -4.33 8.37
C ILE A 85 7.41 -4.88 9.68
N ARG A 86 6.12 -4.59 9.94
CA ARG A 86 5.33 -5.04 11.11
C ARG A 86 5.71 -4.33 12.42
N GLN A 87 5.50 -5.02 13.57
CA GLN A 87 5.63 -4.42 14.90
C GLN A 87 7.06 -3.91 15.15
N PRO A 88 7.22 -2.84 15.95
CA PRO A 88 8.55 -2.31 16.30
C PRO A 88 9.43 -3.40 16.89
N LYS A 89 10.68 -3.46 16.42
CA LYS A 89 11.66 -4.45 16.89
C LYS A 89 13.09 -3.96 16.64
N ASP A 90 13.99 -4.23 17.57
CA ASP A 90 15.44 -3.98 17.45
C ASP A 90 15.78 -2.55 16.98
N GLY A 91 15.03 -1.55 17.50
CA GLY A 91 15.20 -0.14 17.14
C GLY A 91 14.52 0.29 15.85
N HIS A 92 13.89 -0.63 15.08
CA HIS A 92 13.10 -0.30 13.91
C HIS A 92 11.66 0.04 14.29
N PRO A 93 11.06 1.08 13.68
CA PRO A 93 9.69 1.47 13.96
C PRO A 93 8.69 0.56 13.24
N LEU A 94 7.43 0.65 13.63
CA LEU A 94 6.29 -0.02 12.98
C LEU A 94 6.31 0.24 11.47
N HIS A 95 6.40 -0.84 10.68
CA HIS A 95 6.47 -0.83 9.22
C HIS A 95 7.66 -0.07 8.62
N GLY A 96 8.74 0.16 9.39
CA GLY A 96 9.95 0.83 8.90
C GLY A 96 9.78 2.33 8.70
N SER A 97 10.76 2.94 8.03
CA SER A 97 10.83 4.40 7.87
C SER A 97 10.40 4.89 6.48
N LEU A 98 10.12 3.98 5.55
CA LEU A 98 9.75 4.34 4.17
C LEU A 98 8.52 5.28 4.10
N PRO A 99 7.43 5.09 4.86
CA PRO A 99 6.26 5.97 4.81
C PRO A 99 6.53 7.42 5.23
N PHE A 100 7.68 7.67 5.88
CA PHE A 100 8.10 9.00 6.33
C PHE A 100 9.08 9.68 5.38
N THR A 101 9.47 9.01 4.30
CA THR A 101 10.54 9.48 3.41
C THR A 101 9.95 10.06 2.11
N PRO A 102 10.24 11.32 1.78
CA PRO A 102 9.78 11.90 0.52
C PRO A 102 10.51 11.27 -0.67
N ALA A 103 9.80 11.16 -1.78
CA ALA A 103 10.36 10.72 -3.05
C ALA A 103 10.89 11.91 -3.86
N LYS A 104 11.99 11.71 -4.57
CA LYS A 104 12.42 12.58 -5.66
C LYS A 104 11.70 12.13 -6.93
N LEU A 105 10.73 12.93 -7.38
CA LEU A 105 10.02 12.68 -8.63
C LEU A 105 11.01 12.79 -9.80
N THR A 106 11.09 11.74 -10.64
CA THR A 106 11.99 11.67 -11.81
C THR A 106 11.24 11.80 -13.13
N GLY A 107 9.94 11.51 -13.17
CA GLY A 107 9.09 11.66 -14.34
C GLY A 107 7.61 11.56 -14.03
N SER A 108 6.78 12.19 -14.85
CA SER A 108 5.33 11.99 -14.87
C SER A 108 4.76 12.45 -16.21
N GLY A 109 3.72 11.80 -16.69
CA GLY A 109 3.11 12.13 -17.98
C GLY A 109 2.19 11.05 -18.48
N GLU A 110 2.06 11.02 -19.81
CA GLU A 110 1.36 9.97 -20.55
C GLU A 110 2.34 9.36 -21.56
N ALA A 111 2.43 8.03 -21.58
CA ALA A 111 3.22 7.26 -22.51
C ALA A 111 2.55 5.92 -22.78
N ASP A 112 2.62 5.42 -24.00
CA ASP A 112 2.08 4.10 -24.43
C ASP A 112 0.61 3.88 -24.03
N GLY A 113 -0.19 4.94 -24.05
CA GLY A 113 -1.61 4.89 -23.68
C GLY A 113 -1.88 4.76 -22.17
N ALA A 114 -0.90 5.04 -21.32
CA ALA A 114 -1.04 5.04 -19.86
C ALA A 114 -0.54 6.36 -19.25
N LEU A 115 -1.23 6.84 -18.23
CA LEU A 115 -0.71 7.86 -17.32
C LEU A 115 0.31 7.21 -16.39
N PHE A 116 1.42 7.89 -16.12
CA PHE A 116 2.46 7.38 -15.23
C PHE A 116 3.09 8.45 -14.34
N CYS A 117 3.69 8.02 -13.24
CA CYS A 117 4.73 8.75 -12.52
C CYS A 117 5.85 7.81 -12.10
N GLU A 118 7.05 8.38 -11.97
CA GLU A 118 8.27 7.71 -11.52
C GLU A 118 8.99 8.56 -10.49
N GLY A 119 9.61 7.91 -9.53
CA GLY A 119 10.45 8.57 -8.55
C GLY A 119 11.37 7.62 -7.82
N GLU A 120 12.28 8.23 -7.06
CA GLU A 120 13.30 7.54 -6.28
C GLU A 120 13.21 7.93 -4.81
N VAL A 121 13.45 6.96 -3.94
CA VAL A 121 13.60 7.13 -2.49
C VAL A 121 14.89 6.47 -2.07
N SER A 122 15.71 7.15 -1.26
CA SER A 122 16.89 6.55 -0.62
C SER A 122 16.66 6.54 0.89
N GLN A 123 16.68 5.35 1.48
CA GLN A 123 16.33 5.15 2.88
C GLN A 123 17.00 3.90 3.45
N ALA A 124 17.57 3.96 4.65
CA ALA A 124 18.18 2.84 5.39
C ALA A 124 19.18 1.99 4.57
N GLY A 125 19.98 2.64 3.69
CA GLY A 125 20.94 1.95 2.84
C GLY A 125 20.38 1.31 1.58
N PHE A 126 19.09 1.52 1.28
CA PHE A 126 18.44 1.08 0.05
C PHE A 126 18.06 2.26 -0.84
N ARG A 127 17.94 1.97 -2.15
CA ARG A 127 17.29 2.83 -3.13
C ARG A 127 16.06 2.11 -3.69
N LEU A 128 14.90 2.74 -3.52
CA LEU A 128 13.67 2.35 -4.19
C LEU A 128 13.48 3.23 -5.43
N LYS A 129 13.32 2.62 -6.59
CA LYS A 129 12.77 3.26 -7.80
C LYS A 129 11.37 2.74 -8.01
N ARG A 130 10.38 3.63 -7.97
CA ARG A 130 8.96 3.28 -8.13
C ARG A 130 8.40 3.89 -9.40
N ARG A 131 7.66 3.09 -10.17
CA ARG A 131 6.78 3.52 -11.24
C ARG A 131 5.35 3.10 -10.93
N ILE A 132 4.43 4.06 -11.03
CA ILE A 132 2.99 3.82 -10.95
C ILE A 132 2.40 4.21 -12.30
N GLU A 133 1.57 3.34 -12.88
CA GLU A 133 0.94 3.57 -14.17
C GLU A 133 -0.51 3.07 -14.19
N ALA A 134 -1.36 3.77 -14.95
CA ALA A 134 -2.75 3.42 -15.16
C ALA A 134 -3.11 3.65 -16.63
N PRO A 135 -3.64 2.63 -17.36
CA PRO A 135 -4.10 2.78 -18.73
C PRO A 135 -5.17 3.86 -18.86
N VAL A 136 -5.06 4.73 -19.84
CA VAL A 136 -6.08 5.75 -20.14
C VAL A 136 -7.40 5.06 -20.52
N GLY A 137 -8.48 5.45 -19.87
CA GLY A 137 -9.79 4.80 -20.04
C GLY A 137 -9.91 3.43 -19.36
N GLY A 138 -8.84 2.99 -18.65
CA GLY A 138 -8.78 1.69 -17.99
C GLY A 138 -9.47 1.64 -16.64
N ASN A 139 -9.35 0.47 -16.03
CA ASN A 139 -9.91 0.16 -14.72
C ASN A 139 -8.86 -0.51 -13.81
N SER A 140 -7.59 -0.30 -14.06
CA SER A 140 -6.48 -0.88 -13.29
C SER A 140 -5.34 0.10 -13.11
N LEU A 141 -4.51 -0.16 -12.11
CA LEU A 141 -3.21 0.47 -11.92
C LEU A 141 -2.15 -0.61 -11.66
N THR A 142 -0.91 -0.31 -12.06
CA THR A 142 0.26 -1.16 -11.85
C THR A 142 1.30 -0.38 -11.06
N ILE A 143 1.92 -1.05 -10.09
CA ILE A 143 3.06 -0.56 -9.33
C ILE A 143 4.25 -1.44 -9.68
N THR A 144 5.35 -0.84 -10.08
CA THR A 144 6.62 -1.53 -10.31
C THR A 144 7.70 -0.86 -9.47
N ASP A 145 8.29 -1.63 -8.59
CA ASP A 145 9.35 -1.21 -7.69
C ASP A 145 10.65 -1.96 -8.00
N MET A 146 11.75 -1.23 -7.93
CA MET A 146 13.12 -1.78 -7.98
C MET A 146 13.83 -1.33 -6.70
N VAL A 147 14.15 -2.29 -5.83
CA VAL A 147 14.87 -2.04 -4.57
C VAL A 147 16.30 -2.52 -4.71
N GLU A 148 17.26 -1.62 -4.53
CA GLU A 148 18.70 -1.88 -4.63
C GLU A 148 19.37 -1.69 -3.27
N ASN A 149 20.23 -2.62 -2.87
CA ASN A 149 21.10 -2.46 -1.72
C ASN A 149 22.31 -1.58 -2.08
N LEU A 150 22.38 -0.38 -1.50
CA LEU A 150 23.47 0.58 -1.72
C LEU A 150 24.64 0.40 -0.75
N THR A 151 24.54 -0.51 0.20
CA THR A 151 25.61 -0.73 1.20
C THR A 151 26.69 -1.67 0.69
N ALA A 152 27.83 -1.72 1.38
CA ALA A 152 28.92 -2.60 1.06
C ALA A 152 28.77 -4.02 1.64
N THR A 153 27.66 -4.31 2.34
CA THR A 153 27.39 -5.60 2.98
C THR A 153 26.00 -6.13 2.60
N PRO A 154 25.77 -7.45 2.62
CA PRO A 154 24.43 -8.02 2.49
C PRO A 154 23.48 -7.42 3.53
N GLN A 155 22.24 -7.10 3.12
CA GLN A 155 21.22 -6.53 3.98
C GLN A 155 19.92 -7.33 3.89
N HIS A 156 19.22 -7.49 5.02
CA HIS A 156 17.83 -7.93 5.02
C HIS A 156 16.96 -6.84 4.43
N GLN A 157 16.13 -7.21 3.46
CA GLN A 157 15.25 -6.27 2.77
C GLN A 157 13.79 -6.69 2.95
N ALA A 158 13.00 -5.81 3.56
CA ALA A 158 11.60 -6.02 3.86
C ALA A 158 10.71 -5.11 2.98
N SER A 159 9.60 -5.66 2.48
CA SER A 159 8.56 -4.88 1.80
C SER A 159 7.17 -5.37 2.17
N LEU A 160 6.28 -4.42 2.43
CA LEU A 160 4.86 -4.67 2.70
C LEU A 160 4.02 -3.61 2.00
N TYR A 161 3.11 -4.05 1.14
CA TYR A 161 2.21 -3.17 0.38
C TYR A 161 0.83 -3.17 1.05
N HIS A 162 0.57 -2.17 1.88
CA HIS A 162 -0.60 -2.07 2.74
C HIS A 162 -1.75 -1.37 2.00
N PHE A 163 -2.54 -2.12 1.21
CA PHE A 163 -3.69 -1.60 0.48
C PHE A 163 -4.91 -1.50 1.41
N ASN A 164 -5.47 -0.31 1.57
CA ASN A 164 -6.50 0.00 2.53
C ASN A 164 -7.82 0.38 1.84
N ILE A 165 -8.85 -0.38 2.12
CA ILE A 165 -10.20 -0.15 1.60
C ILE A 165 -11.07 0.44 2.71
N GLY A 166 -11.76 1.53 2.39
CA GLY A 166 -12.64 2.25 3.30
C GLY A 166 -14.08 2.36 2.78
N ARG A 167 -14.93 3.01 3.58
CA ARG A 167 -16.30 3.34 3.18
C ARG A 167 -16.30 4.40 2.06
N PRO A 168 -17.29 4.39 1.14
CA PRO A 168 -18.49 3.53 1.13
C PRO A 168 -18.25 2.14 0.51
N THR A 169 -17.10 1.90 -0.15
CA THR A 169 -16.82 0.62 -0.84
C THR A 169 -16.75 -0.54 0.14
N LEU A 170 -16.07 -0.39 1.28
CA LEU A 170 -16.13 -1.34 2.37
C LEU A 170 -17.50 -1.24 3.05
N ALA A 171 -18.33 -2.27 2.87
CA ALA A 171 -19.73 -2.30 3.32
C ALA A 171 -20.15 -3.70 3.77
N ASP A 172 -21.37 -3.81 4.32
CA ASP A 172 -21.96 -5.09 4.68
C ASP A 172 -21.96 -6.05 3.50
N GLY A 173 -21.67 -7.33 3.78
CA GLY A 173 -21.57 -8.36 2.76
C GLY A 173 -20.22 -8.46 2.07
N THR A 174 -19.25 -7.59 2.36
CA THR A 174 -17.89 -7.68 1.81
C THR A 174 -17.25 -9.03 2.10
N VAL A 175 -16.66 -9.66 1.07
CA VAL A 175 -15.97 -10.96 1.16
C VAL A 175 -14.55 -10.82 0.60
N VAL A 176 -13.58 -11.43 1.29
CA VAL A 176 -12.18 -11.51 0.84
C VAL A 176 -11.86 -12.94 0.47
N LYS A 177 -11.29 -13.14 -0.73
CA LYS A 177 -10.84 -14.43 -1.23
C LYS A 177 -9.37 -14.37 -1.65
N GLN A 178 -8.61 -15.42 -1.38
CA GLN A 178 -7.29 -15.65 -1.95
C GLN A 178 -7.39 -16.85 -2.91
N GLY A 179 -7.24 -16.61 -4.21
CA GLY A 179 -7.66 -17.56 -5.22
C GLY A 179 -9.16 -17.88 -5.08
N THR A 180 -9.49 -19.14 -4.90
CA THR A 180 -10.89 -19.59 -4.67
C THR A 180 -11.27 -19.69 -3.19
N GLU A 181 -10.31 -19.59 -2.28
CA GLU A 181 -10.54 -19.76 -0.85
C GLU A 181 -11.01 -18.45 -0.20
N ARG A 182 -12.15 -18.52 0.50
CA ARG A 182 -12.63 -17.40 1.30
C ARG A 182 -11.80 -17.27 2.58
N ARG A 183 -11.12 -16.14 2.73
CA ARG A 183 -10.31 -15.79 3.91
C ARG A 183 -11.08 -15.01 4.96
N LEU A 184 -12.02 -14.17 4.52
CA LEU A 184 -12.77 -13.30 5.43
C LEU A 184 -14.17 -13.02 4.86
N GLY A 185 -15.14 -12.80 5.76
CA GLY A 185 -16.50 -12.37 5.40
C GLY A 185 -17.51 -13.52 5.20
N PRO A 186 -18.76 -13.19 4.84
CA PRO A 186 -19.26 -11.83 4.61
C PRO A 186 -19.18 -10.96 5.87
N LEU A 187 -18.70 -9.73 5.71
CA LEU A 187 -18.49 -8.79 6.81
C LEU A 187 -19.75 -8.02 7.15
N ARG A 188 -19.86 -7.59 8.40
CA ARG A 188 -20.71 -6.49 8.85
C ARG A 188 -19.83 -5.24 9.02
N VAL A 189 -20.26 -4.09 8.47
CA VAL A 189 -19.44 -2.85 8.46
C VAL A 189 -20.29 -1.62 8.77
N PRO A 190 -20.10 -0.93 9.90
CA PRO A 190 -19.11 -1.26 10.95
C PRO A 190 -19.54 -2.49 11.77
N ASP A 191 -18.57 -3.15 12.38
CA ASP A 191 -18.84 -4.21 13.35
C ASP A 191 -18.25 -3.82 14.71
N PRO A 192 -19.06 -3.33 15.66
CA PRO A 192 -18.57 -2.90 16.97
C PRO A 192 -18.08 -4.07 17.85
N THR A 193 -18.42 -5.32 17.50
CA THR A 193 -18.03 -6.51 18.24
C THR A 193 -16.74 -7.13 17.75
N MET A 194 -16.31 -6.79 16.51
CA MET A 194 -15.13 -7.35 15.88
C MET A 194 -13.89 -6.55 16.30
N THR A 195 -12.98 -7.21 17.00
CA THR A 195 -11.67 -6.63 17.35
C THR A 195 -10.80 -6.47 16.12
N SER A 196 -9.77 -5.62 16.23
CA SER A 196 -8.73 -5.52 15.19
C SER A 196 -7.95 -6.83 15.10
N GLU A 197 -7.95 -7.44 13.94
CA GLU A 197 -7.27 -8.71 13.69
C GLU A 197 -6.30 -8.62 12.52
N SER A 198 -5.20 -9.38 12.61
CA SER A 198 -4.27 -9.61 11.51
C SER A 198 -4.02 -11.10 11.36
N ALA A 199 -4.11 -11.59 10.14
CA ALA A 199 -3.81 -12.98 9.79
C ALA A 199 -2.87 -13.04 8.57
N GLY A 200 -1.89 -13.95 8.61
CA GLY A 200 -0.96 -14.21 7.52
C GLY A 200 -1.34 -15.47 6.76
N PHE A 201 -1.15 -15.48 5.45
CA PHE A 201 -1.49 -16.59 4.57
C PHE A 201 -0.40 -16.83 3.52
N LEU A 202 -0.16 -18.10 3.23
CA LEU A 202 0.49 -18.56 2.00
C LEU A 202 -0.60 -18.91 0.97
N GLY A 203 -0.28 -18.87 -0.30
CA GLY A 203 -1.22 -19.29 -1.34
C GLY A 203 -1.05 -18.55 -2.66
N PRO A 204 -2.07 -18.58 -3.52
CA PRO A 204 -2.04 -17.86 -4.79
C PRO A 204 -1.70 -16.38 -4.63
N ALA A 205 -0.87 -15.84 -5.54
CA ALA A 205 -0.47 -14.44 -5.57
C ALA A 205 -1.61 -13.55 -6.14
N SER A 206 -2.81 -13.78 -5.65
CA SER A 206 -3.99 -12.98 -5.97
C SER A 206 -4.94 -12.95 -4.79
N CYS A 207 -5.53 -11.79 -4.57
CA CYS A 207 -6.58 -11.58 -3.58
C CYS A 207 -7.72 -10.77 -4.20
N THR A 208 -8.94 -11.18 -3.96
CA THR A 208 -10.13 -10.49 -4.45
C THR A 208 -10.99 -10.02 -3.28
N VAL A 209 -11.39 -8.76 -3.33
CA VAL A 209 -12.35 -8.17 -2.39
C VAL A 209 -13.65 -7.91 -3.14
N GLU A 210 -14.65 -8.71 -2.86
CA GLU A 210 -15.99 -8.58 -3.40
C GLU A 210 -16.82 -7.70 -2.48
N THR A 211 -17.31 -6.58 -2.98
CA THR A 211 -18.16 -5.63 -2.24
C THR A 211 -19.49 -5.45 -2.95
N PRO A 212 -20.52 -4.86 -2.35
CA PRO A 212 -21.77 -4.58 -3.04
C PRO A 212 -21.64 -3.65 -4.26
N THR A 213 -20.58 -2.87 -4.35
CA THR A 213 -20.39 -1.85 -5.40
C THR A 213 -19.42 -2.28 -6.49
N CYS A 214 -18.39 -3.03 -6.13
CA CYS A 214 -17.35 -3.48 -7.05
C CYS A 214 -16.60 -4.69 -6.54
N THR A 215 -15.92 -5.36 -7.45
CA THR A 215 -14.90 -6.35 -7.16
C THR A 215 -13.52 -5.74 -7.40
N ILE A 216 -12.65 -5.80 -6.40
CA ILE A 216 -11.26 -5.33 -6.47
C ILE A 216 -10.36 -6.55 -6.48
N THR A 217 -9.53 -6.69 -7.51
CA THR A 217 -8.58 -7.80 -7.64
C THR A 217 -7.16 -7.28 -7.53
N PHE A 218 -6.42 -7.83 -6.58
CA PHE A 218 -4.99 -7.59 -6.36
C PHE A 218 -4.22 -8.79 -6.90
N THR A 219 -3.19 -8.55 -7.70
CA THR A 219 -2.25 -9.58 -8.17
C THR A 219 -0.83 -9.10 -8.00
N TRP A 220 0.09 -10.02 -7.71
CA TRP A 220 1.50 -9.72 -7.49
C TRP A 220 2.39 -10.89 -7.91
N ASP A 221 3.71 -10.70 -7.87
CA ASP A 221 4.66 -11.78 -8.14
C ASP A 221 4.91 -12.60 -6.86
N ALA A 222 4.48 -13.86 -6.83
CA ALA A 222 4.67 -14.76 -5.71
C ALA A 222 6.14 -15.07 -5.41
N ALA A 223 7.04 -14.96 -6.41
CA ALA A 223 8.45 -15.22 -6.22
C ALA A 223 9.12 -14.16 -5.32
N THR A 224 8.57 -12.95 -5.32
CA THR A 224 9.13 -11.82 -4.54
C THR A 224 8.27 -11.42 -3.35
N LEU A 225 6.95 -11.67 -3.42
CA LEU A 225 5.99 -11.42 -2.34
C LEU A 225 5.22 -12.71 -2.03
N PRO A 226 5.85 -13.70 -1.35
CA PRO A 226 5.26 -15.00 -1.12
C PRO A 226 4.12 -15.01 -0.11
N HIS A 227 4.00 -13.97 0.71
CA HIS A 227 3.04 -13.90 1.80
C HIS A 227 1.96 -12.85 1.54
N LEU A 228 0.74 -13.16 2.00
CA LEU A 228 -0.37 -12.23 2.12
C LEU A 228 -0.69 -12.05 3.59
N GLN A 229 -0.74 -10.82 4.08
CA GLN A 229 -1.36 -10.49 5.35
C GLN A 229 -2.71 -9.80 5.09
N LEU A 230 -3.70 -10.13 5.88
CA LEU A 230 -4.97 -9.40 5.97
C LEU A 230 -5.03 -8.72 7.34
N TRP A 231 -5.44 -7.48 7.34
CA TRP A 231 -5.71 -6.75 8.57
C TRP A 231 -7.04 -5.99 8.44
N HIS A 232 -7.77 -5.88 9.52
CA HIS A 232 -8.98 -5.07 9.57
C HIS A 232 -9.18 -4.42 10.93
N ARG A 233 -9.91 -3.32 10.92
CA ARG A 233 -10.38 -2.62 12.10
C ARG A 233 -11.80 -2.12 11.83
N LEU A 234 -12.77 -3.04 11.91
CA LEU A 234 -14.16 -2.78 11.54
C LEU A 234 -14.95 -2.04 12.62
N ASN A 235 -14.48 -2.07 13.87
CA ASN A 235 -15.03 -1.31 14.99
C ASN A 235 -14.53 0.13 15.07
N ALA A 236 -13.62 0.55 14.18
CA ALA A 236 -13.14 1.94 14.11
C ALA A 236 -14.10 2.83 13.33
N ASP A 237 -13.94 4.15 13.47
CA ASP A 237 -14.57 5.16 12.65
C ASP A 237 -13.47 6.10 12.11
N PRO A 238 -13.20 6.05 10.79
CA PRO A 238 -13.77 5.16 9.78
C PRO A 238 -13.22 3.73 9.82
N PRO A 239 -14.03 2.70 9.49
CA PRO A 239 -13.59 1.32 9.42
C PRO A 239 -12.65 1.08 8.24
N VAL A 240 -11.76 0.10 8.37
CA VAL A 240 -10.76 -0.26 7.37
C VAL A 240 -10.60 -1.77 7.23
N LEU A 241 -10.35 -2.20 6.00
CA LEU A 241 -9.89 -3.54 5.62
C LEU A 241 -8.63 -3.40 4.77
N SER A 242 -7.60 -4.19 5.08
CA SER A 242 -6.32 -4.14 4.37
C SER A 242 -5.92 -5.46 3.76
N ILE A 243 -5.36 -5.36 2.56
CA ILE A 243 -4.77 -6.45 1.77
C ILE A 243 -3.28 -6.15 1.65
N GLU A 244 -2.43 -7.03 2.18
CA GLU A 244 -1.01 -6.71 2.40
C GLU A 244 -0.08 -7.79 1.84
N PRO A 245 0.19 -7.83 0.51
CA PRO A 245 1.26 -8.63 -0.05
C PRO A 245 2.61 -8.20 0.55
N CYS A 246 3.45 -9.15 0.98
CA CYS A 246 4.68 -8.86 1.71
C CYS A 246 5.77 -9.93 1.53
N THR A 247 7.00 -9.56 1.90
CA THR A 247 8.21 -10.38 1.73
C THR A 247 8.33 -11.51 2.73
N SER A 248 7.79 -11.36 3.94
CA SER A 248 7.99 -12.33 5.02
C SER A 248 6.69 -12.79 5.68
N GLU A 249 6.79 -13.93 6.35
CA GLU A 249 5.72 -14.49 7.17
C GLU A 249 5.38 -13.58 8.36
N ARG A 250 4.11 -13.61 8.77
CA ARG A 250 3.68 -12.98 10.02
C ARG A 250 3.78 -13.98 11.16
N LEU A 251 4.71 -13.73 12.09
CA LEU A 251 4.90 -14.53 13.30
C LEU A 251 3.97 -14.07 14.45
N PRO A 252 3.84 -14.90 15.51
CA PRO A 252 3.15 -14.50 16.74
C PRO A 252 3.63 -13.15 17.28
N GLY A 253 2.72 -12.37 17.89
CA GLY A 253 3.01 -11.02 18.34
C GLY A 253 3.12 -9.97 17.21
N GLY A 254 2.90 -10.35 15.96
CA GLY A 254 2.98 -9.45 14.81
C GLY A 254 4.40 -9.17 14.36
N LEU A 255 5.33 -10.03 14.66
CA LEU A 255 6.73 -9.93 14.23
C LEU A 255 6.89 -10.44 12.78
N SER A 256 7.98 -10.00 12.12
CA SER A 256 8.40 -10.55 10.84
C SER A 256 9.12 -11.87 11.01
N GLY A 257 8.86 -12.81 10.10
CA GLY A 257 9.69 -13.97 9.85
C GLY A 257 10.98 -13.59 9.13
N GLU A 258 11.62 -14.59 8.50
CA GLU A 258 12.84 -14.38 7.73
C GLU A 258 12.58 -13.46 6.52
N GLU A 259 13.40 -12.44 6.38
CA GLU A 259 13.37 -11.50 5.25
C GLU A 259 14.40 -11.90 4.21
N PRO A 260 14.14 -11.66 2.91
CA PRO A 260 15.12 -11.88 1.87
C PRO A 260 16.37 -11.00 2.07
N ILE A 261 17.54 -11.54 1.70
CA ILE A 261 18.81 -10.84 1.74
C ILE A 261 19.15 -10.34 0.35
N LEU A 262 19.57 -9.08 0.24
CA LEU A 262 20.16 -8.51 -0.97
C LEU A 262 21.67 -8.32 -0.76
N ALA A 263 22.48 -8.85 -1.69
CA ALA A 263 23.91 -8.59 -1.74
C ALA A 263 24.19 -7.12 -2.10
N PRO A 264 25.41 -6.60 -1.86
CA PRO A 264 25.81 -5.26 -2.29
C PRO A 264 25.54 -5.03 -3.79
N GLY A 265 24.81 -3.99 -4.13
CA GLY A 265 24.41 -3.65 -5.51
C GLY A 265 23.35 -4.55 -6.12
N GLU A 266 22.90 -5.58 -5.42
CA GLU A 266 21.80 -6.42 -5.89
C GLU A 266 20.50 -5.62 -5.93
N THR A 267 19.71 -5.87 -6.98
CA THR A 267 18.39 -5.24 -7.18
C THR A 267 17.30 -6.30 -7.20
N ARG A 268 16.22 -6.06 -6.46
CA ARG A 268 15.00 -6.88 -6.49
C ARG A 268 13.83 -6.10 -7.06
N ARG A 269 13.10 -6.74 -7.98
CA ARG A 269 11.92 -6.16 -8.61
C ARG A 269 10.64 -6.71 -7.98
N TYR A 270 9.73 -5.79 -7.69
CA TYR A 270 8.36 -6.09 -7.27
C TYR A 270 7.38 -5.57 -8.31
N ARG A 271 6.34 -6.32 -8.59
CA ARG A 271 5.26 -5.89 -9.48
C ARG A 271 3.92 -6.28 -8.89
N LEU A 272 3.04 -5.30 -8.79
CA LEU A 272 1.67 -5.47 -8.29
C LEU A 272 0.70 -4.80 -9.26
N GLN A 273 -0.48 -5.38 -9.40
CA GLN A 273 -1.57 -4.77 -10.14
C GLN A 273 -2.84 -4.80 -9.30
N VAL A 274 -3.60 -3.71 -9.37
CA VAL A 274 -4.95 -3.62 -8.79
C VAL A 274 -5.92 -3.33 -9.91
N SER A 275 -6.98 -4.12 -10.04
CA SER A 275 -8.01 -3.94 -11.04
C SER A 275 -9.41 -3.93 -10.42
N PHE A 276 -10.33 -3.25 -11.11
CA PHE A 276 -11.68 -3.02 -10.62
C PHE A 276 -12.70 -3.49 -11.67
N THR A 277 -13.74 -4.22 -11.22
CA THR A 277 -14.87 -4.59 -12.04
C THR A 277 -16.18 -4.33 -11.30
N LYS A 278 -17.29 -4.23 -12.02
CA LYS A 278 -18.61 -4.17 -11.36
C LYS A 278 -18.85 -5.46 -10.59
N SER A 279 -19.54 -5.37 -9.47
CA SER A 279 -20.09 -6.55 -8.79
C SER A 279 -21.04 -7.29 -9.72
N SER A 280 -20.99 -8.62 -9.64
CA SER A 280 -21.88 -9.51 -10.40
C SER A 280 -23.30 -9.47 -9.86
#